data_aebe3d6dd00de6f2eed9bb78f384807c
#
_entry.id   aebe3d6dd00de6f2eed9bb78f384807c
#
_cell.length_a   1.000
_cell.length_b   1.000
_cell.length_c   1.000
_cell.angle_alpha   90.00
_cell.angle_beta   90.00
_cell.angle_gamma   90.00
#
_symmetry.space_group_name_H-M   'P 1'
#
loop_
_entity.id
_entity.type
_entity.pdbx_description
1 polymer ?
#
loop_
_entity_poly.entity_id
_entity_poly.type
_entity_poly.pdbx_seq_one_letter_code
_entity_poly.pdbx_strand_id
1 'polypeptide(L)'
;MKRITIKEGFRTEPDFTKFIANDNETSQRLLAALDLTLDDGYAITPEEHTVHDKRVDLVVRDSEGEVVLVIESQDASGWLDSIHASKIAYYMYDKNCEDGVLLCEDADEHIKGFVKWYNENTPFRITLISVLVYSVGGKVYCDFIPLIRPSDDSDKKVKRTVENGEAQQARRERMQAMFDAYPGMFTNVALRYVSRNNVANLGINVGIVPTSTGFRNTIWHNGKYNSPEFRAFLDKVCKANGWEAKFDTRQGYFKTQTEADAINATKVMVAELEQKDLNLG
;
A
#
# COMPACT_ATOMS: atom_id res chain seq x y z
N MET A 1 -4.28 25.00 27.41
CA MET A 1 -4.02 24.56 26.04
C MET A 1 -4.80 25.46 25.10
N LYS A 2 -4.13 26.12 24.16
CA LYS A 2 -4.76 26.99 23.15
C LYS A 2 -4.53 26.35 21.78
N ARG A 3 -5.61 26.15 20.99
CA ARG A 3 -5.49 25.77 19.58
C ARG A 3 -4.94 26.97 18.81
N ILE A 4 -3.98 26.71 17.95
CA ILE A 4 -3.34 27.70 17.07
C ILE A 4 -3.26 27.13 15.66
N THR A 5 -2.95 27.95 14.67
CA THR A 5 -2.70 27.51 13.30
C THR A 5 -1.26 26.98 13.13
N ILE A 6 -1.00 26.21 12.07
CA ILE A 6 0.37 25.81 11.70
C ILE A 6 1.24 27.06 11.58
N LYS A 7 0.74 28.14 10.94
CA LYS A 7 1.45 29.39 10.75
C LYS A 7 1.75 30.14 12.06
N GLU A 8 0.88 30.03 13.06
CA GLU A 8 1.15 30.60 14.39
C GLU A 8 2.19 29.77 15.17
N GLY A 9 2.25 28.46 14.93
CA GLY A 9 3.20 27.54 15.56
C GLY A 9 4.56 27.48 14.90
N PHE A 10 4.60 27.67 13.57
CA PHE A 10 5.82 27.51 12.76
C PHE A 10 5.98 28.67 11.78
N ARG A 11 7.23 29.11 11.60
CA ARG A 11 7.53 30.27 10.72
C ARG A 11 7.33 29.94 9.25
N THR A 12 7.69 28.71 8.86
CA THR A 12 7.65 28.22 7.48
C THR A 12 7.17 26.79 7.46
N GLU A 13 6.73 26.30 6.28
CA GLU A 13 6.39 24.90 6.06
C GLU A 13 7.57 23.96 6.32
N PRO A 14 8.83 24.27 5.88
CA PRO A 14 10.00 23.47 6.28
C PRO A 14 10.25 23.41 7.79
N ASP A 15 9.91 24.45 8.57
CA ASP A 15 10.02 24.38 10.03
C ASP A 15 9.00 23.37 10.62
N PHE A 16 7.79 23.34 10.05
CA PHE A 16 6.75 22.40 10.43
C PHE A 16 7.13 20.95 10.08
N THR A 17 7.59 20.71 8.85
CA THR A 17 7.98 19.36 8.42
C THR A 17 9.20 18.84 9.18
N LYS A 18 10.19 19.71 9.44
CA LYS A 18 11.34 19.37 10.29
C LYS A 18 10.92 19.08 11.74
N PHE A 19 9.95 19.82 12.26
CA PHE A 19 9.42 19.54 13.59
C PHE A 19 8.78 18.15 13.64
N ILE A 20 7.93 17.80 12.67
CA ILE A 20 7.33 16.46 12.60
C ILE A 20 8.42 15.37 12.60
N ALA A 21 9.46 15.52 11.78
CA ALA A 21 10.50 14.50 11.65
C ALA A 21 11.43 14.40 12.86
N ASN A 22 11.69 15.49 13.59
CA ASN A 22 12.68 15.53 14.65
C ASN A 22 12.09 15.42 16.07
N ASP A 23 10.79 15.65 16.23
CA ASP A 23 10.10 15.49 17.51
C ASP A 23 9.48 14.08 17.61
N ASN A 24 10.11 13.22 18.41
CA ASN A 24 9.70 11.82 18.52
C ASN A 24 8.22 11.64 18.88
N GLU A 25 7.68 12.47 19.76
CA GLU A 25 6.28 12.37 20.15
C GLU A 25 5.36 12.71 18.99
N THR A 26 5.68 13.74 18.23
CA THR A 26 4.93 14.15 17.03
C THR A 26 5.03 13.10 15.92
N SER A 27 6.24 12.56 15.69
CA SER A 27 6.44 11.44 14.73
C SER A 27 5.61 10.22 15.11
N GLN A 28 5.62 9.81 16.37
CA GLN A 28 4.82 8.68 16.86
C GLN A 28 3.32 8.90 16.65
N ARG A 29 2.82 10.11 16.92
CA ARG A 29 1.41 10.46 16.73
C ARG A 29 1.01 10.40 15.25
N LEU A 30 1.86 10.90 14.34
CA LEU A 30 1.60 10.82 12.91
C LEU A 30 1.62 9.37 12.42
N LEU A 31 2.62 8.58 12.81
CA LEU A 31 2.69 7.17 12.45
C LEU A 31 1.48 6.40 13.01
N ALA A 32 1.08 6.66 14.26
CA ALA A 32 -0.11 6.05 14.85
C ALA A 32 -1.39 6.40 14.09
N ALA A 33 -1.52 7.65 13.59
CA ALA A 33 -2.64 8.05 12.74
C ALA A 33 -2.66 7.31 11.39
N LEU A 34 -1.54 6.70 11.00
CA LEU A 34 -1.37 5.89 9.78
C LEU A 34 -1.36 4.38 10.06
N ASP A 35 -1.66 3.96 11.28
CA ASP A 35 -1.57 2.58 11.75
C ASP A 35 -0.14 1.99 11.62
N LEU A 36 0.88 2.84 11.75
CA LEU A 36 2.30 2.50 11.75
C LEU A 36 2.90 2.81 13.12
N THR A 37 4.06 2.20 13.45
CA THR A 37 4.75 2.49 14.71
C THR A 37 6.26 2.61 14.54
N LEU A 38 6.94 3.38 15.38
CA LEU A 38 8.41 3.42 15.43
C LEU A 38 8.99 2.06 15.87
N ASP A 39 8.28 1.32 16.70
CA ASP A 39 8.69 -0.01 17.18
C ASP A 39 8.74 -1.05 16.06
N ASP A 40 7.97 -0.85 15.00
CA ASP A 40 8.03 -1.66 13.77
C ASP A 40 9.19 -1.23 12.83
N GLY A 41 10.03 -0.27 13.26
CA GLY A 41 11.18 0.22 12.51
C GLY A 41 10.87 1.30 11.49
N TYR A 42 9.66 1.88 11.51
CA TYR A 42 9.34 3.02 10.63
C TYR A 42 9.98 4.31 11.13
N ALA A 43 10.50 5.11 10.20
CA ALA A 43 11.09 6.41 10.48
C ALA A 43 10.56 7.48 9.51
N ILE A 44 10.36 8.69 10.02
CA ILE A 44 10.00 9.86 9.20
C ILE A 44 11.27 10.67 8.93
N THR A 45 11.54 10.96 7.67
CA THR A 45 12.65 11.81 7.25
C THR A 45 12.16 13.04 6.49
N PRO A 46 12.75 14.23 6.74
CA PRO A 46 12.33 15.45 6.06
C PRO A 46 13.00 15.60 4.70
N GLU A 47 12.32 16.27 3.81
CA GLU A 47 12.83 16.87 2.57
C GLU A 47 13.69 15.94 1.69
N GLU A 48 13.05 15.19 0.81
CA GLU A 48 13.75 14.41 -0.20
C GLU A 48 13.53 14.96 -1.61
N HIS A 49 14.64 15.05 -2.38
CA HIS A 49 14.58 15.40 -3.80
C HIS A 49 14.08 14.21 -4.64
N THR A 50 13.26 14.54 -5.65
CA THR A 50 12.88 13.62 -6.72
C THR A 50 13.91 13.64 -7.84
N VAL A 51 13.80 12.70 -8.78
CA VAL A 51 14.66 12.64 -9.99
C VAL A 51 14.61 13.94 -10.81
N HIS A 52 13.50 14.68 -10.77
CA HIS A 52 13.34 15.96 -11.48
C HIS A 52 13.49 17.19 -10.58
N ASP A 53 14.30 17.07 -9.51
CA ASP A 53 14.62 18.14 -8.57
C ASP A 53 13.36 18.82 -7.94
N LYS A 54 12.28 18.07 -7.80
CA LYS A 54 11.16 18.45 -6.95
C LYS A 54 11.44 17.96 -5.54
N ARG A 55 10.79 18.58 -4.57
CA ARG A 55 11.02 18.27 -3.17
C ARG A 55 9.77 17.66 -2.56
N VAL A 56 9.92 16.45 -2.03
CA VAL A 56 8.93 15.80 -1.16
C VAL A 56 9.11 16.33 0.26
N ASP A 57 8.06 16.72 0.92
CA ASP A 57 8.14 17.32 2.25
C ASP A 57 8.64 16.35 3.31
N LEU A 58 8.03 15.16 3.36
CA LEU A 58 8.41 14.09 4.26
C LEU A 58 8.28 12.74 3.57
N VAL A 59 9.13 11.80 3.94
CA VAL A 59 8.98 10.40 3.57
C VAL A 59 8.99 9.51 4.81
N VAL A 60 8.23 8.42 4.76
CA VAL A 60 8.30 7.36 5.76
C VAL A 60 9.08 6.20 5.18
N ARG A 61 10.08 5.75 5.95
CA ARG A 61 10.91 4.59 5.60
C ARG A 61 10.65 3.44 6.55
N ASP A 62 10.78 2.23 6.05
CA ASP A 62 10.76 1.03 6.87
C ASP A 62 12.14 0.74 7.49
N SER A 63 12.25 -0.39 8.20
CA SER A 63 13.48 -0.84 8.85
C SER A 63 14.61 -1.19 7.86
N GLU A 64 14.32 -1.36 6.58
CA GLU A 64 15.27 -1.63 5.51
C GLU A 64 15.73 -0.33 4.82
N GLY A 65 15.15 0.81 5.22
CA GLY A 65 15.44 2.14 4.68
C GLY A 65 14.67 2.46 3.39
N GLU A 66 13.72 1.60 2.98
CA GLU A 66 12.93 1.80 1.78
C GLU A 66 11.77 2.77 2.04
N VAL A 67 11.46 3.64 1.05
CA VAL A 67 10.33 4.56 1.15
C VAL A 67 9.01 3.79 1.02
N VAL A 68 8.20 3.79 2.05
CA VAL A 68 6.90 3.13 2.07
C VAL A 68 5.75 4.10 1.86
N LEU A 69 5.98 5.40 2.11
CA LEU A 69 4.95 6.40 2.03
C LEU A 69 5.57 7.79 1.85
N VAL A 70 4.93 8.64 1.04
CA VAL A 70 5.29 10.04 0.87
C VAL A 70 4.24 10.95 1.52
N ILE A 71 4.67 12.08 2.05
CA ILE A 71 3.81 13.04 2.71
C ILE A 71 4.03 14.41 2.05
N GLU A 72 2.94 15.03 1.63
CA GLU A 72 2.89 16.43 1.21
C GLU A 72 2.13 17.20 2.27
N SER A 73 2.71 18.25 2.78
CA SER A 73 2.08 19.13 3.75
C SER A 73 1.66 20.45 3.10
N GLN A 74 0.59 21.03 3.59
CA GLN A 74 0.21 22.37 3.20
C GLN A 74 0.27 23.29 4.41
N ASP A 75 0.94 24.42 4.23
CA ASP A 75 0.96 25.45 5.24
C ASP A 75 -0.43 26.09 5.43
N ALA A 76 -0.58 26.76 6.55
CA ALA A 76 -1.82 27.37 6.99
C ALA A 76 -2.32 28.55 6.15
N SER A 77 -1.65 28.91 5.06
CA SER A 77 -2.01 30.07 4.25
C SER A 77 -3.00 29.74 3.14
N GLY A 78 -3.28 28.46 2.93
CA GLY A 78 -4.08 28.04 1.80
C GLY A 78 -4.89 26.79 2.03
N TRP A 79 -5.96 26.70 1.30
CA TRP A 79 -6.73 25.49 1.12
C TRP A 79 -5.87 24.48 0.36
N LEU A 80 -5.94 23.23 0.77
CA LEU A 80 -5.37 22.15 -0.02
C LEU A 80 -6.01 22.21 -1.41
N ASP A 81 -5.21 22.44 -2.44
CA ASP A 81 -5.69 22.60 -3.81
C ASP A 81 -5.38 21.38 -4.70
N SER A 82 -5.90 21.41 -5.92
CA SER A 82 -5.66 20.35 -6.91
C SER A 82 -4.18 20.20 -7.31
N ILE A 83 -3.37 21.24 -7.07
CA ILE A 83 -1.93 21.20 -7.36
C ILE A 83 -1.23 20.29 -6.36
N HIS A 84 -1.52 20.42 -5.06
CA HIS A 84 -0.96 19.55 -4.02
C HIS A 84 -1.41 18.09 -4.20
N ALA A 85 -2.68 17.90 -4.57
CA ALA A 85 -3.19 16.57 -4.90
C ALA A 85 -2.48 15.93 -6.11
N SER A 86 -2.09 16.73 -7.11
CA SER A 86 -1.31 16.23 -8.26
C SER A 86 0.16 15.99 -7.90
N LYS A 87 0.75 16.79 -7.02
CA LYS A 87 2.12 16.60 -6.52
C LYS A 87 2.25 15.28 -5.79
N ILE A 88 1.34 14.95 -4.87
CA ILE A 88 1.44 13.69 -4.11
C ILE A 88 1.42 12.47 -5.04
N ALA A 89 0.57 12.49 -6.09
CA ALA A 89 0.54 11.43 -7.09
C ALA A 89 1.88 11.28 -7.83
N TYR A 90 2.50 12.41 -8.20
CA TYR A 90 3.81 12.41 -8.83
C TYR A 90 4.89 11.90 -7.88
N TYR A 91 4.88 12.29 -6.61
CA TYR A 91 5.86 11.83 -5.62
C TYR A 91 5.73 10.34 -5.32
N MET A 92 4.51 9.81 -5.23
CA MET A 92 4.29 8.37 -5.12
C MET A 92 4.89 7.61 -6.31
N TYR A 93 4.70 8.13 -7.52
CA TYR A 93 5.31 7.56 -8.72
C TYR A 93 6.85 7.62 -8.68
N ASP A 94 7.43 8.80 -8.37
CA ASP A 94 8.88 9.01 -8.34
C ASP A 94 9.58 8.17 -7.27
N LYS A 95 9.01 8.13 -6.07
CA LYS A 95 9.52 7.35 -4.93
C LYS A 95 9.10 5.88 -4.97
N ASN A 96 8.30 5.54 -5.98
CA ASN A 96 7.87 4.19 -6.20
C ASN A 96 7.11 3.56 -5.02
N CYS A 97 6.27 4.35 -4.37
CA CYS A 97 5.36 3.91 -3.34
C CYS A 97 3.91 4.07 -3.78
N GLU A 98 3.01 3.29 -3.19
CA GLU A 98 1.59 3.34 -3.52
C GLU A 98 0.78 4.14 -2.51
N ASP A 99 1.40 4.53 -1.41
CA ASP A 99 0.77 5.24 -0.31
C ASP A 99 1.28 6.68 -0.21
N GLY A 100 0.35 7.60 -0.09
CA GLY A 100 0.63 9.01 0.11
C GLY A 100 -0.24 9.61 1.20
N VAL A 101 0.23 10.69 1.80
CA VAL A 101 -0.49 11.44 2.82
C VAL A 101 -0.54 12.91 2.45
N LEU A 102 -1.72 13.48 2.53
CA LEU A 102 -1.92 14.92 2.47
C LEU A 102 -2.18 15.43 3.88
N LEU A 103 -1.29 16.29 4.41
CA LEU A 103 -1.46 16.97 5.68
C LEU A 103 -2.01 18.38 5.45
N CYS A 104 -3.07 18.77 6.15
CA CYS A 104 -3.64 20.09 6.10
C CYS A 104 -4.30 20.46 7.44
N GLU A 105 -4.52 21.75 7.70
CA GLU A 105 -5.34 22.17 8.87
C GLU A 105 -6.81 21.84 8.67
N ASP A 106 -7.29 22.05 7.44
CA ASP A 106 -8.65 21.76 7.03
C ASP A 106 -8.69 21.40 5.54
N ALA A 107 -9.74 20.70 5.13
CA ALA A 107 -9.96 20.33 3.74
C ALA A 107 -11.42 20.53 3.38
N ASP A 108 -11.65 21.18 2.25
CA ASP A 108 -13.00 21.35 1.72
C ASP A 108 -13.58 20.03 1.12
N GLU A 109 -14.84 20.04 0.80
CA GLU A 109 -15.53 18.88 0.25
C GLU A 109 -15.03 18.52 -1.17
N HIS A 110 -14.46 19.48 -1.91
CA HIS A 110 -13.89 19.21 -3.23
C HIS A 110 -12.64 18.33 -3.12
N ILE A 111 -11.72 18.67 -2.21
CA ILE A 111 -10.52 17.88 -1.94
C ILE A 111 -10.87 16.53 -1.35
N LYS A 112 -11.81 16.48 -0.41
CA LYS A 112 -12.31 15.20 0.13
C LYS A 112 -12.90 14.33 -0.98
N GLY A 113 -13.69 14.93 -1.87
CA GLY A 113 -14.26 14.24 -3.03
C GLY A 113 -13.18 13.72 -3.98
N PHE A 114 -12.16 14.55 -4.27
CA PHE A 114 -11.02 14.15 -5.10
C PHE A 114 -10.26 12.95 -4.49
N VAL A 115 -9.90 13.02 -3.19
CA VAL A 115 -9.16 11.93 -2.53
C VAL A 115 -9.96 10.63 -2.53
N LYS A 116 -11.27 10.68 -2.28
CA LYS A 116 -12.14 9.50 -2.38
C LYS A 116 -12.13 8.92 -3.78
N TRP A 117 -12.40 9.77 -4.79
CA TRP A 117 -12.39 9.37 -6.19
C TRP A 117 -11.04 8.76 -6.59
N TYR A 118 -9.92 9.38 -6.18
CA TYR A 118 -8.58 8.92 -6.49
C TYR A 118 -8.31 7.53 -5.90
N ASN A 119 -8.68 7.30 -4.63
CA ASN A 119 -8.53 6.01 -3.96
C ASN A 119 -9.39 4.89 -4.59
N GLU A 120 -10.54 5.26 -5.16
CA GLU A 120 -11.44 4.31 -5.82
C GLU A 120 -11.01 3.95 -7.25
N ASN A 121 -10.36 4.88 -7.96
CA ASN A 121 -10.14 4.78 -9.41
C ASN A 121 -8.66 4.60 -9.81
N THR A 122 -7.73 4.60 -8.86
CA THR A 122 -6.29 4.42 -9.13
C THR A 122 -5.68 3.33 -8.24
N PRO A 123 -4.53 2.76 -8.62
CA PRO A 123 -3.82 1.82 -7.74
C PRO A 123 -3.13 2.49 -6.54
N PHE A 124 -3.04 3.82 -6.54
CA PHE A 124 -2.45 4.61 -5.47
C PHE A 124 -3.49 4.91 -4.38
N ARG A 125 -3.02 5.14 -3.17
CA ARG A 125 -3.86 5.36 -2.00
C ARG A 125 -3.41 6.63 -1.30
N ILE A 126 -4.34 7.55 -1.08
CA ILE A 126 -4.08 8.80 -0.38
C ILE A 126 -4.86 8.83 0.92
N THR A 127 -4.17 9.03 2.03
CA THR A 127 -4.79 9.37 3.32
C THR A 127 -4.79 10.89 3.47
N LEU A 128 -5.95 11.46 3.73
CA LEU A 128 -6.10 12.88 4.06
C LEU A 128 -6.16 13.03 5.57
N ILE A 129 -5.25 13.84 6.13
CA ILE A 129 -5.12 14.04 7.58
C ILE A 129 -5.25 15.52 7.92
N SER A 130 -6.14 15.84 8.87
CA SER A 130 -6.17 17.15 9.51
C SER A 130 -5.14 17.24 10.62
N VAL A 131 -4.36 18.32 10.61
CA VAL A 131 -3.37 18.63 11.64
C VAL A 131 -3.97 19.62 12.63
N LEU A 132 -3.97 19.25 13.91
CA LEU A 132 -4.38 20.11 14.99
C LEU A 132 -3.15 20.58 15.76
N VAL A 133 -2.90 21.87 15.78
CA VAL A 133 -1.75 22.48 16.45
C VAL A 133 -2.19 23.15 17.75
N TYR A 134 -1.45 22.91 18.81
CA TYR A 134 -1.72 23.45 20.14
C TYR A 134 -0.49 24.11 20.75
N SER A 135 -0.69 25.16 21.52
CA SER A 135 0.33 25.76 22.36
C SER A 135 0.01 25.54 23.84
N VAL A 136 1.01 25.01 24.57
CA VAL A 136 0.92 24.76 26.01
C VAL A 136 2.23 25.22 26.66
N GLY A 137 2.17 26.26 27.50
CA GLY A 137 3.35 26.78 28.18
C GLY A 137 4.49 27.21 27.24
N GLY A 138 4.15 27.69 26.03
CA GLY A 138 5.13 28.11 25.03
C GLY A 138 5.70 26.95 24.17
N LYS A 139 5.29 25.71 24.42
CA LYS A 139 5.62 24.56 23.55
C LYS A 139 4.50 24.29 22.56
N VAL A 140 4.87 23.84 21.38
CA VAL A 140 3.94 23.45 20.31
C VAL A 140 3.77 21.94 20.34
N TYR A 141 2.53 21.48 20.11
CA TYR A 141 2.13 20.07 20.01
C TYR A 141 1.25 19.90 18.79
N CYS A 142 1.39 18.78 18.11
CA CYS A 142 0.56 18.42 16.97
C CYS A 142 -0.20 17.12 17.23
N ASP A 143 -1.48 17.10 16.84
CA ASP A 143 -2.28 15.89 16.70
C ASP A 143 -2.72 15.71 15.25
N PHE A 144 -2.96 14.46 14.85
CA PHE A 144 -3.24 14.07 13.49
C PHE A 144 -4.54 13.29 13.43
N ILE A 145 -5.54 13.83 12.72
CA ILE A 145 -6.87 13.20 12.61
C ILE A 145 -7.11 12.81 11.15
N PRO A 146 -7.15 11.53 10.83
CA PRO A 146 -7.52 11.09 9.49
C PRO A 146 -8.95 11.53 9.14
N LEU A 147 -9.09 12.34 8.09
CA LEU A 147 -10.38 12.77 7.53
C LEU A 147 -10.89 11.77 6.49
N ILE A 148 -9.96 11.22 5.69
CA ILE A 148 -10.25 10.18 4.71
C ILE A 148 -9.10 9.19 4.77
N ARG A 149 -9.47 7.91 4.87
CA ARG A 149 -8.56 6.78 4.65
C ARG A 149 -8.92 6.11 3.33
N PRO A 150 -7.97 5.47 2.63
CA PRO A 150 -8.31 4.51 1.58
C PRO A 150 -9.33 3.52 2.14
N SER A 151 -10.34 3.15 1.36
CA SER A 151 -11.40 2.24 1.84
C SER A 151 -10.81 0.96 2.43
N ASP A 152 -11.32 0.57 3.59
CA ASP A 152 -10.86 -0.55 4.44
C ASP A 152 -11.04 -1.96 3.83
N ASP A 153 -11.26 -2.06 2.55
CA ASP A 153 -11.02 -3.31 1.84
C ASP A 153 -9.55 -3.78 1.96
N SER A 154 -8.73 -3.00 2.64
CA SER A 154 -7.37 -3.31 3.04
C SER A 154 -7.14 -3.12 4.53
N ASP A 155 -7.76 -3.93 5.38
CA ASP A 155 -7.36 -4.13 6.79
C ASP A 155 -5.96 -4.78 6.88
N LYS A 156 -5.02 -4.23 6.14
CA LYS A 156 -3.64 -4.67 6.21
C LYS A 156 -2.75 -3.48 6.44
N LYS A 157 -2.10 -3.51 7.59
CA LYS A 157 -0.79 -2.87 7.76
C LYS A 157 0.05 -3.26 6.56
N VAL A 158 0.18 -2.35 5.62
CA VAL A 158 0.98 -2.57 4.43
C VAL A 158 2.43 -2.43 4.85
N LYS A 159 3.03 -3.52 5.31
CA LYS A 159 4.46 -3.70 5.16
C LYS A 159 4.74 -3.86 3.67
N ARG A 160 4.74 -2.77 2.95
CA ARG A 160 5.21 -2.75 1.57
C ARG A 160 6.62 -2.24 1.59
N THR A 161 7.53 -3.17 1.39
CA THR A 161 8.88 -2.82 0.97
C THR A 161 8.75 -2.12 -0.36
N VAL A 162 9.05 -0.83 -0.40
CA VAL A 162 9.15 -0.10 -1.66
C VAL A 162 10.49 -0.50 -2.28
N GLU A 163 10.41 -1.08 -3.45
CA GLU A 163 11.60 -1.46 -4.21
C GLU A 163 12.15 -0.26 -4.95
N ASN A 164 13.46 -0.11 -4.97
CA ASN A 164 14.11 0.89 -5.81
C ASN A 164 13.85 0.60 -7.29
N GLY A 165 14.04 1.58 -8.18
CA GLY A 165 13.70 1.46 -9.59
C GLY A 165 14.37 0.27 -10.29
N GLU A 166 15.61 -0.10 -9.90
CA GLU A 166 16.36 -1.25 -10.44
C GLU A 166 15.74 -2.57 -9.97
N ALA A 167 15.40 -2.69 -8.70
CA ALA A 167 14.73 -3.87 -8.16
C ALA A 167 13.34 -4.07 -8.76
N GLN A 168 12.62 -2.98 -9.03
CA GLN A 168 11.35 -3.04 -9.75
C GLN A 168 11.53 -3.49 -11.19
N GLN A 169 12.50 -2.94 -11.88
CA GLN A 169 12.80 -3.33 -13.26
C GLN A 169 13.18 -4.80 -13.32
N ALA A 170 14.07 -5.26 -12.45
CA ALA A 170 14.45 -6.68 -12.36
C ALA A 170 13.24 -7.58 -12.03
N ARG A 171 12.33 -7.13 -11.15
CA ARG A 171 11.11 -7.88 -10.86
C ARG A 171 10.15 -7.91 -12.05
N ARG A 172 9.98 -6.80 -12.76
CA ARG A 172 9.16 -6.74 -13.98
C ARG A 172 9.69 -7.69 -15.04
N GLU A 173 10.99 -7.67 -15.29
CA GLU A 173 11.65 -8.57 -16.22
C GLU A 173 11.49 -10.04 -15.83
N ARG A 174 11.64 -10.34 -14.55
CA ARG A 174 11.40 -11.68 -14.02
C ARG A 174 9.95 -12.13 -14.19
N MET A 175 8.97 -11.27 -13.95
CA MET A 175 7.56 -11.60 -14.17
C MET A 175 7.26 -11.79 -15.64
N GLN A 176 7.81 -10.97 -16.51
CA GLN A 176 7.66 -11.10 -17.94
C GLN A 176 8.31 -12.41 -18.44
N ALA A 177 9.53 -12.70 -17.98
CA ALA A 177 10.21 -13.96 -18.32
C ALA A 177 9.42 -15.20 -17.89
N MET A 178 8.83 -15.17 -16.69
CA MET A 178 7.94 -16.25 -16.20
C MET A 178 6.67 -16.36 -17.06
N PHE A 179 6.06 -15.24 -17.44
CA PHE A 179 4.90 -15.23 -18.32
C PHE A 179 5.22 -15.85 -19.69
N ASP A 180 6.35 -15.47 -20.28
CA ASP A 180 6.78 -15.90 -21.61
C ASP A 180 7.24 -17.38 -21.61
N ALA A 181 7.83 -17.85 -20.51
CA ALA A 181 8.30 -19.23 -20.38
C ALA A 181 7.15 -20.27 -20.25
N TYR A 182 5.95 -19.82 -19.88
CA TYR A 182 4.80 -20.72 -19.68
C TYR A 182 3.57 -20.23 -20.48
N PRO A 183 3.64 -20.29 -21.83
CA PRO A 183 2.59 -19.81 -22.70
C PRO A 183 1.27 -20.56 -22.45
N GLY A 184 0.17 -19.81 -22.35
CA GLY A 184 -1.16 -20.34 -22.08
C GLY A 184 -1.45 -20.67 -20.60
N MET A 185 -0.43 -20.64 -19.72
CA MET A 185 -0.63 -20.86 -18.29
C MET A 185 -1.16 -19.60 -17.59
N PHE A 186 -0.63 -18.44 -17.95
CA PHE A 186 -1.03 -17.15 -17.41
C PHE A 186 -1.76 -16.32 -18.45
N THR A 187 -2.69 -15.49 -18.00
CA THR A 187 -3.45 -14.56 -18.85
C THR A 187 -3.14 -13.10 -18.56
N ASN A 188 -2.39 -12.83 -17.49
CA ASN A 188 -2.01 -11.49 -17.08
C ASN A 188 -0.62 -11.48 -16.43
N VAL A 189 0.15 -10.45 -16.72
CA VAL A 189 1.42 -10.12 -16.08
C VAL A 189 1.34 -8.72 -15.50
N ALA A 190 1.67 -8.58 -14.24
CA ALA A 190 1.75 -7.31 -13.54
C ALA A 190 3.15 -7.13 -12.94
N LEU A 191 3.44 -5.94 -12.43
CA LEU A 191 4.75 -5.61 -11.86
C LEU A 191 5.22 -6.63 -10.81
N ARG A 192 4.30 -7.16 -10.01
CA ARG A 192 4.61 -7.99 -8.84
C ARG A 192 4.11 -9.42 -8.92
N TYR A 193 3.36 -9.77 -9.94
CA TYR A 193 2.79 -11.12 -10.07
C TYR A 193 2.48 -11.47 -11.52
N VAL A 194 2.40 -12.76 -11.78
CA VAL A 194 1.72 -13.35 -12.95
C VAL A 194 0.45 -14.04 -12.49
N SER A 195 -0.59 -14.01 -13.30
CA SER A 195 -1.86 -14.68 -12.94
C SER A 195 -2.59 -15.26 -14.13
N ARG A 196 -3.37 -16.31 -13.86
CA ARG A 196 -4.43 -16.79 -14.72
C ARG A 196 -5.75 -16.29 -14.15
N ASN A 197 -6.42 -15.45 -14.89
CA ASN A 197 -7.65 -14.82 -14.46
C ASN A 197 -8.86 -15.65 -14.88
N ASN A 198 -9.93 -15.56 -14.10
CA ASN A 198 -11.24 -16.19 -14.37
C ASN A 198 -11.14 -17.69 -14.69
N VAL A 199 -10.38 -18.43 -13.86
CA VAL A 199 -10.21 -19.89 -14.04
C VAL A 199 -11.57 -20.56 -14.03
N ALA A 200 -11.81 -21.43 -15.01
CA ALA A 200 -13.05 -22.18 -15.19
C ALA A 200 -14.32 -21.31 -15.23
N ASN A 201 -14.21 -20.02 -15.56
CA ASN A 201 -15.32 -19.04 -15.55
C ASN A 201 -15.96 -18.85 -14.15
N LEU A 202 -15.24 -19.16 -13.09
CA LEU A 202 -15.70 -19.05 -11.70
C LEU A 202 -15.44 -17.67 -11.07
N GLY A 203 -14.85 -16.73 -11.81
CA GLY A 203 -14.39 -15.46 -11.23
C GLY A 203 -13.17 -15.60 -10.30
N ILE A 204 -12.55 -16.80 -10.28
CA ILE A 204 -11.35 -17.09 -9.47
C ILE A 204 -10.09 -16.80 -10.28
N ASN A 205 -9.16 -16.15 -9.65
CA ASN A 205 -7.84 -15.87 -10.21
C ASN A 205 -6.78 -16.62 -9.40
N VAL A 206 -5.79 -17.18 -10.08
CA VAL A 206 -4.65 -17.87 -9.47
C VAL A 206 -3.37 -17.18 -9.91
N GLY A 207 -2.50 -16.81 -8.97
CA GLY A 207 -1.29 -16.07 -9.30
C GLY A 207 -0.07 -16.46 -8.47
N ILE A 208 1.08 -16.02 -8.93
CA ILE A 208 2.37 -16.20 -8.29
C ILE A 208 2.96 -14.81 -7.99
N VAL A 209 3.33 -14.59 -6.74
CA VAL A 209 4.01 -13.41 -6.24
C VAL A 209 5.37 -13.82 -5.70
N PRO A 210 6.49 -13.37 -6.27
CA PRO A 210 7.80 -13.53 -5.65
C PRO A 210 7.87 -12.83 -4.31
N THR A 211 8.59 -13.43 -3.38
CA THR A 211 8.87 -12.88 -2.05
C THR A 211 10.37 -12.94 -1.80
N SER A 212 10.86 -12.30 -0.74
CA SER A 212 12.27 -12.38 -0.35
C SER A 212 12.76 -13.79 -0.03
N THR A 213 11.86 -14.68 0.36
CA THR A 213 12.19 -16.06 0.81
C THR A 213 11.62 -17.16 -0.08
N GLY A 214 11.20 -16.86 -1.30
CA GLY A 214 10.60 -17.83 -2.23
C GLY A 214 9.43 -17.25 -3.00
N PHE A 215 8.32 -17.94 -3.05
CA PHE A 215 7.13 -17.54 -3.79
C PHE A 215 5.87 -17.69 -2.92
N ARG A 216 4.88 -16.87 -3.21
CA ARG A 216 3.54 -16.96 -2.67
C ARG A 216 2.58 -17.26 -3.81
N ASN A 217 1.96 -18.42 -3.78
CA ASN A 217 0.85 -18.74 -4.66
C ASN A 217 -0.42 -18.15 -4.07
N THR A 218 -1.08 -17.29 -4.80
CA THR A 218 -2.27 -16.57 -4.34
C THR A 218 -3.49 -16.95 -5.14
N ILE A 219 -4.62 -17.10 -4.46
CA ILE A 219 -5.90 -17.41 -5.08
C ILE A 219 -6.90 -16.38 -4.56
N TRP A 220 -7.57 -15.67 -5.46
CA TRP A 220 -8.58 -14.69 -5.09
C TRP A 220 -9.79 -14.76 -6.01
N HIS A 221 -10.93 -14.39 -5.48
CA HIS A 221 -12.19 -14.35 -6.20
C HIS A 221 -12.67 -12.90 -6.35
N ASN A 222 -13.15 -12.51 -7.51
CA ASN A 222 -13.71 -11.19 -7.76
C ASN A 222 -15.06 -11.05 -7.04
N GLY A 223 -15.04 -10.68 -5.75
CA GLY A 223 -16.22 -10.37 -4.97
C GLY A 223 -16.58 -11.34 -3.81
N LYS A 224 -16.05 -12.57 -3.77
CA LYS A 224 -16.43 -13.57 -2.75
C LYS A 224 -15.28 -14.39 -2.17
N TYR A 225 -14.14 -13.78 -1.96
CA TYR A 225 -12.88 -14.44 -1.55
C TYR A 225 -12.88 -14.98 -0.11
N ASN A 226 -13.91 -14.75 0.67
CA ASN A 226 -14.01 -15.20 2.06
C ASN A 226 -15.19 -16.14 2.29
N SER A 227 -15.79 -16.71 1.23
CA SER A 227 -16.86 -17.67 1.46
C SER A 227 -16.31 -18.90 2.17
N PRO A 228 -17.08 -19.53 3.09
CA PRO A 228 -16.68 -20.78 3.73
C PRO A 228 -16.32 -21.87 2.73
N GLU A 229 -17.03 -21.92 1.61
CA GLU A 229 -16.83 -22.91 0.53
C GLU A 229 -15.46 -22.72 -0.15
N PHE A 230 -15.09 -21.46 -0.43
CA PHE A 230 -13.78 -21.14 -1.01
C PHE A 230 -12.65 -21.50 -0.05
N ARG A 231 -12.79 -21.16 1.24
CA ARG A 231 -11.81 -21.55 2.27
C ARG A 231 -11.67 -23.04 2.40
N ALA A 232 -12.77 -23.78 2.50
CA ALA A 232 -12.77 -25.24 2.59
C ALA A 232 -12.13 -25.89 1.36
N PHE A 233 -12.39 -25.34 0.17
CA PHE A 233 -11.74 -25.79 -1.07
C PHE A 233 -10.24 -25.62 -1.00
N LEU A 234 -9.75 -24.40 -0.71
CA LEU A 234 -8.32 -24.12 -0.66
C LEU A 234 -7.60 -24.93 0.41
N ASP A 235 -8.18 -25.03 1.62
CA ASP A 235 -7.65 -25.87 2.69
C ASP A 235 -7.51 -27.34 2.26
N LYS A 236 -8.52 -27.87 1.59
CA LYS A 236 -8.50 -29.25 1.09
C LYS A 236 -7.38 -29.47 0.08
N VAL A 237 -7.25 -28.58 -0.91
CA VAL A 237 -6.23 -28.72 -1.96
C VAL A 237 -4.83 -28.54 -1.36
N CYS A 238 -4.63 -27.54 -0.50
CA CYS A 238 -3.36 -27.33 0.16
C CYS A 238 -2.95 -28.53 1.01
N LYS A 239 -3.87 -29.04 1.83
CA LYS A 239 -3.60 -30.22 2.68
C LYS A 239 -3.25 -31.47 1.88
N ALA A 240 -3.93 -31.71 0.76
CA ALA A 240 -3.65 -32.85 -0.12
C ALA A 240 -2.24 -32.77 -0.76
N ASN A 241 -1.68 -31.57 -0.89
CA ASN A 241 -0.37 -31.33 -1.50
C ASN A 241 0.73 -30.96 -0.49
N GLY A 242 0.45 -31.03 0.81
CA GLY A 242 1.43 -30.70 1.86
C GLY A 242 1.71 -29.19 2.01
N TRP A 243 0.84 -28.33 1.51
CA TRP A 243 0.95 -26.88 1.67
C TRP A 243 0.11 -26.40 2.86
N GLU A 244 0.54 -25.27 3.46
CA GLU A 244 -0.19 -24.61 4.53
C GLU A 244 -1.00 -23.45 3.97
N ALA A 245 -2.33 -23.59 3.89
CA ALA A 245 -3.22 -22.50 3.46
C ALA A 245 -3.25 -21.39 4.50
N LYS A 246 -3.16 -20.15 4.01
CA LYS A 246 -3.34 -18.93 4.79
C LYS A 246 -4.38 -18.06 4.11
N PHE A 247 -5.11 -17.33 4.92
CA PHE A 247 -6.18 -16.47 4.42
C PHE A 247 -6.01 -15.06 4.93
N ASP A 248 -6.25 -14.13 4.06
CA ASP A 248 -6.43 -12.73 4.41
C ASP A 248 -7.79 -12.22 3.93
N THR A 249 -8.08 -10.92 4.04
CA THR A 249 -9.40 -10.36 3.71
C THR A 249 -9.80 -10.52 2.24
N ARG A 250 -8.83 -10.67 1.32
CA ARG A 250 -9.05 -10.65 -0.14
C ARG A 250 -8.66 -11.94 -0.85
N GLN A 251 -7.86 -12.78 -0.23
CA GLN A 251 -7.28 -13.95 -0.91
C GLN A 251 -6.95 -15.07 0.06
N GLY A 252 -6.89 -16.27 -0.46
CA GLY A 252 -6.16 -17.36 0.15
C GLY A 252 -4.77 -17.46 -0.47
N TYR A 253 -3.79 -17.94 0.27
CA TYR A 253 -2.44 -18.16 -0.24
C TYR A 253 -1.69 -19.23 0.53
N PHE A 254 -0.62 -19.73 -0.09
CA PHE A 254 0.38 -20.57 0.55
C PHE A 254 1.77 -20.27 -0.03
N LYS A 255 2.82 -20.72 0.65
CA LYS A 255 4.21 -20.46 0.23
C LYS A 255 4.83 -21.67 -0.45
N THR A 256 5.68 -21.39 -1.44
CA THR A 256 6.55 -22.36 -2.10
C THR A 256 7.98 -21.80 -2.12
N GLN A 257 8.98 -22.69 -2.19
CA GLN A 257 10.39 -22.29 -2.06
C GLN A 257 11.01 -21.91 -3.40
N THR A 258 10.72 -22.65 -4.45
CA THR A 258 11.29 -22.44 -5.78
C THR A 258 10.25 -21.99 -6.79
N GLU A 259 10.72 -21.44 -7.89
CA GLU A 259 9.86 -21.07 -9.01
C GLU A 259 9.16 -22.30 -9.61
N ALA A 260 9.89 -23.41 -9.74
CA ALA A 260 9.33 -24.66 -10.25
C ALA A 260 8.19 -25.18 -9.35
N ASP A 261 8.35 -25.09 -8.02
CA ASP A 261 7.29 -25.45 -7.08
C ASP A 261 6.08 -24.52 -7.21
N ALA A 262 6.32 -23.20 -7.37
CA ALA A 262 5.26 -22.24 -7.55
C ALA A 262 4.45 -22.48 -8.84
N ILE A 263 5.14 -22.77 -9.93
CA ILE A 263 4.53 -23.12 -11.21
C ILE A 263 3.71 -24.41 -11.09
N ASN A 264 4.29 -25.46 -10.50
CA ASN A 264 3.60 -26.72 -10.30
C ASN A 264 2.36 -26.57 -9.42
N ALA A 265 2.48 -25.83 -8.33
CA ALA A 265 1.37 -25.54 -7.44
C ALA A 265 0.24 -24.77 -8.14
N THR A 266 0.58 -23.83 -9.02
CA THR A 266 -0.42 -23.12 -9.83
C THR A 266 -1.13 -24.06 -10.80
N LYS A 267 -0.41 -24.98 -11.45
CA LYS A 267 -1.03 -26.01 -12.33
C LYS A 267 -2.02 -26.88 -11.57
N VAL A 268 -1.62 -27.36 -10.39
CA VAL A 268 -2.51 -28.16 -9.52
C VAL A 268 -3.76 -27.37 -9.15
N MET A 269 -3.62 -26.12 -8.72
CA MET A 269 -4.75 -25.26 -8.37
C MET A 269 -5.71 -25.06 -9.53
N VAL A 270 -5.17 -24.75 -10.72
CA VAL A 270 -5.99 -24.57 -11.92
C VAL A 270 -6.73 -25.87 -12.27
N ALA A 271 -6.04 -27.00 -12.26
CA ALA A 271 -6.66 -28.30 -12.57
C ALA A 271 -7.78 -28.66 -11.59
N GLU A 272 -7.57 -28.41 -10.30
CA GLU A 272 -8.60 -28.65 -9.27
C GLU A 272 -9.81 -27.74 -9.44
N LEU A 273 -9.61 -26.48 -9.87
CA LEU A 273 -10.68 -25.55 -10.15
C LEU A 273 -11.46 -25.92 -11.42
N GLU A 274 -10.77 -26.39 -12.46
CA GLU A 274 -11.38 -26.81 -13.73
C GLU A 274 -12.21 -28.11 -13.60
N GLN A 275 -11.92 -28.94 -12.59
CA GLN A 275 -12.65 -30.21 -12.35
C GLN A 275 -13.88 -30.04 -11.44
N LYS A 276 -14.08 -28.86 -10.85
CA LYS A 276 -15.16 -28.64 -9.88
C LYS A 276 -16.27 -27.77 -10.41
N ASP A 277 -17.51 -28.28 -10.30
CA ASP A 277 -18.72 -27.44 -10.21
C ASP A 277 -18.74 -26.74 -8.83
N LEU A 278 -17.87 -25.73 -8.66
CA LEU A 278 -17.92 -24.86 -7.48
C LEU A 278 -19.06 -23.86 -7.66
N ASN A 279 -20.20 -24.17 -7.04
CA ASN A 279 -21.27 -23.22 -6.94
C ASN A 279 -20.89 -22.19 -5.86
N LEU A 280 -20.18 -21.14 -6.26
CA LEU A 280 -19.76 -20.03 -5.38
C LEU A 280 -20.86 -18.99 -5.17
N GLY A 281 -22.11 -19.33 -5.52
CA GLY A 281 -23.36 -18.67 -5.23
C GLY A 281 -23.42 -17.15 -5.42
#